data_47c9d90969da9ff6a33cec90ab455661
#
_entry.id   47c9d90969da9ff6a33cec90ab455661
#
_cell.length_a   1.000
_cell.length_b   1.000
_cell.length_c   1.000
_cell.angle_alpha   90.00
_cell.angle_beta   90.00
_cell.angle_gamma   90.00
#
_symmetry.space_group_name_H-M   'P 1'
#
loop_
_entity.id
_entity.type
_entity.pdbx_description
1 polymer ?
#
loop_
_entity_poly.entity_id
_entity_poly.type
_entity_poly.pdbx_seq_one_letter_code
_entity_poly.pdbx_strand_id
1 'polypeptide(L)'
;MTSGFIDNVKGFLLDPTETLIAHKNESLGDALRYFIIFLVIYGVLTGVMLGLFMGMVGGMAGAEAGMGALGVGGLTALGIIGMVIAVVIFIIIFGVIALFIAGILLHIFVLIAGGRKGLTTTVRAVIYSLTPNLIFGWIPLIGILAGFWTLALEILAIRELHEISTTRAFVAVFLPAIILAVLSFFVLAAMVAATPATPYYY
;
A
#
# COMPACT_ATOMS: atom_id res chain seq x y z
N MET A 1 -9.19 -26.41 -9.20
CA MET A 1 -10.26 -25.54 -9.72
C MET A 1 -9.73 -24.12 -9.60
N THR A 2 -9.55 -23.43 -10.73
CA THR A 2 -9.16 -22.01 -10.71
C THR A 2 -10.34 -21.23 -10.18
N SER A 3 -10.29 -20.86 -8.89
CA SER A 3 -11.25 -19.91 -8.31
C SER A 3 -11.20 -18.63 -9.14
N GLY A 4 -12.39 -18.09 -9.47
CA GLY A 4 -12.48 -16.85 -10.23
C GLY A 4 -11.81 -15.69 -9.45
N PHE A 5 -11.38 -14.64 -10.15
CA PHE A 5 -10.77 -13.45 -9.54
C PHE A 5 -11.61 -12.91 -8.36
N ILE A 6 -12.93 -12.86 -8.52
CA ILE A 6 -13.87 -12.40 -7.48
C ILE A 6 -13.89 -13.36 -6.27
N ASP A 7 -13.80 -14.66 -6.51
CA ASP A 7 -13.78 -15.65 -5.43
C ASP A 7 -12.50 -15.53 -4.60
N ASN A 8 -11.36 -15.28 -5.25
CA ASN A 8 -10.10 -15.01 -4.56
C ASN A 8 -10.21 -13.75 -3.68
N VAL A 9 -10.79 -12.67 -4.22
CA VAL A 9 -11.02 -11.43 -3.47
C VAL A 9 -11.87 -11.69 -2.22
N LYS A 10 -13.02 -12.35 -2.38
CA LYS A 10 -13.90 -12.71 -1.26
C LYS A 10 -13.16 -13.60 -0.26
N GLY A 11 -12.41 -14.57 -0.75
CA GLY A 11 -11.65 -15.48 0.08
C GLY A 11 -10.61 -14.75 0.94
N PHE A 12 -9.78 -13.88 0.36
CA PHE A 12 -8.79 -13.11 1.13
C PHE A 12 -9.44 -12.14 2.14
N LEU A 13 -10.67 -11.67 1.89
CA LEU A 13 -11.36 -10.77 2.81
C LEU A 13 -12.11 -11.49 3.92
N LEU A 14 -12.73 -12.63 3.63
CA LEU A 14 -13.70 -13.30 4.52
C LEU A 14 -13.16 -14.60 5.12
N ASP A 15 -12.33 -15.32 4.37
CA ASP A 15 -11.70 -16.57 4.79
C ASP A 15 -10.23 -16.65 4.36
N PRO A 16 -9.40 -15.77 4.96
CA PRO A 16 -8.02 -15.59 4.52
C PRO A 16 -7.16 -16.84 4.70
N THR A 17 -7.37 -17.62 5.77
CA THR A 17 -6.52 -18.77 6.06
C THR A 17 -6.69 -19.87 5.01
N GLU A 18 -7.93 -20.26 4.70
CA GLU A 18 -8.20 -21.29 3.69
C GLU A 18 -7.76 -20.82 2.30
N THR A 19 -8.00 -19.55 1.98
CA THR A 19 -7.58 -18.98 0.70
C THR A 19 -6.07 -18.95 0.55
N LEU A 20 -5.32 -18.56 1.57
CA LEU A 20 -3.85 -18.57 1.56
C LEU A 20 -3.30 -20.00 1.39
N ILE A 21 -3.91 -20.99 2.05
CA ILE A 21 -3.51 -22.40 1.90
C ILE A 21 -3.78 -22.88 0.46
N ALA A 22 -4.92 -22.52 -0.13
CA ALA A 22 -5.26 -22.88 -1.51
C ALA A 22 -4.25 -22.29 -2.53
N HIS A 23 -3.74 -21.08 -2.27
CA HIS A 23 -2.77 -20.37 -3.13
C HIS A 23 -1.30 -20.67 -2.79
N LYS A 24 -1.03 -21.60 -1.87
CA LYS A 24 0.31 -21.90 -1.37
C LYS A 24 1.31 -22.31 -2.47
N ASN A 25 0.83 -23.00 -3.49
CA ASN A 25 1.65 -23.52 -4.59
C ASN A 25 1.53 -22.69 -5.88
N GLU A 26 0.90 -21.54 -5.83
CA GLU A 26 0.72 -20.65 -6.97
C GLU A 26 2.06 -20.07 -7.41
N SER A 27 2.19 -19.75 -8.71
CA SER A 27 3.41 -19.12 -9.23
C SER A 27 3.46 -17.64 -8.81
N LEU A 28 4.70 -17.08 -8.73
CA LEU A 28 4.87 -15.64 -8.54
C LEU A 28 4.23 -14.85 -9.68
N GLY A 29 4.25 -15.40 -10.91
CA GLY A 29 3.65 -14.75 -12.06
C GLY A 29 2.13 -14.58 -11.94
N ASP A 30 1.43 -15.58 -11.40
CA ASP A 30 -0.01 -15.50 -11.19
C ASP A 30 -0.35 -14.51 -10.07
N ALA A 31 0.42 -14.51 -8.98
CA ALA A 31 0.29 -13.53 -7.92
C ALA A 31 0.56 -12.09 -8.42
N LEU A 32 1.58 -11.89 -9.26
CA LEU A 32 1.86 -10.58 -9.86
C LEU A 32 0.74 -10.12 -10.81
N ARG A 33 0.14 -11.02 -11.59
CA ARG A 33 -1.02 -10.68 -12.44
C ARG A 33 -2.19 -10.18 -11.57
N TYR A 34 -2.50 -10.91 -10.48
CA TYR A 34 -3.50 -10.50 -9.51
C TYR A 34 -3.20 -9.10 -8.96
N PHE A 35 -1.97 -8.86 -8.53
CA PHE A 35 -1.52 -7.58 -7.98
C PHE A 35 -1.64 -6.43 -8.99
N ILE A 36 -1.18 -6.63 -10.24
CA ILE A 36 -1.23 -5.60 -11.30
C ILE A 36 -2.68 -5.22 -11.63
N ILE A 37 -3.60 -6.20 -11.71
CA ILE A 37 -5.02 -5.91 -11.93
C ILE A 37 -5.54 -4.98 -10.83
N PHE A 38 -5.20 -5.25 -9.58
CA PHE A 38 -5.58 -4.38 -8.47
C PHE A 38 -4.92 -3.01 -8.51
N LEU A 39 -3.64 -2.93 -8.89
CA LEU A 39 -2.96 -1.63 -9.04
C LEU A 39 -3.64 -0.76 -10.10
N VAL A 40 -4.12 -1.36 -11.21
CA VAL A 40 -4.88 -0.61 -12.23
C VAL A 40 -6.19 -0.11 -11.65
N ILE A 41 -6.96 -0.97 -10.98
CA ILE A 41 -8.25 -0.58 -10.37
C ILE A 41 -8.03 0.52 -9.33
N TYR A 42 -7.08 0.30 -8.42
CA TYR A 42 -6.71 1.25 -7.37
C TYR A 42 -6.24 2.60 -7.96
N GLY A 43 -5.41 2.54 -9.01
CA GLY A 43 -4.92 3.73 -9.70
C GLY A 43 -6.03 4.54 -10.38
N VAL A 44 -6.98 3.86 -11.02
CA VAL A 44 -8.16 4.53 -11.62
C VAL A 44 -9.00 5.20 -10.54
N LEU A 45 -9.35 4.49 -9.47
CA LEU A 45 -10.17 5.02 -8.38
C LEU A 45 -9.47 6.20 -7.68
N THR A 46 -8.18 6.06 -7.38
CA THR A 46 -7.37 7.12 -6.77
C THR A 46 -7.22 8.32 -7.70
N GLY A 47 -6.96 8.08 -8.98
CA GLY A 47 -6.84 9.16 -9.98
C GLY A 47 -8.12 9.95 -10.18
N VAL A 48 -9.27 9.27 -10.23
CA VAL A 48 -10.60 9.91 -10.29
C VAL A 48 -10.85 10.73 -9.02
N MET A 49 -10.61 10.14 -7.85
CA MET A 49 -10.79 10.83 -6.56
C MET A 49 -9.92 12.09 -6.47
N LEU A 50 -8.64 11.97 -6.84
CA LEU A 50 -7.69 13.08 -6.85
C LEU A 50 -8.12 14.17 -7.85
N GLY A 51 -8.58 13.76 -9.05
CA GLY A 51 -9.07 14.69 -10.07
C GLY A 51 -10.28 15.49 -9.62
N LEU A 52 -11.24 14.83 -9.00
CA LEU A 52 -12.42 15.49 -8.44
C LEU A 52 -12.02 16.45 -7.31
N PHE A 53 -11.14 16.02 -6.42
CA PHE A 53 -10.65 16.85 -5.31
C PHE A 53 -9.90 18.09 -5.83
N MET A 54 -8.97 17.91 -6.76
CA MET A 54 -8.22 19.03 -7.35
C MET A 54 -9.13 19.97 -8.15
N GLY A 55 -10.13 19.44 -8.86
CA GLY A 55 -11.13 20.25 -9.56
C GLY A 55 -11.96 21.10 -8.59
N MET A 56 -12.35 20.53 -7.45
CA MET A 56 -13.10 21.27 -6.43
C MET A 56 -12.25 22.38 -5.78
N VAL A 57 -11.04 22.07 -5.36
CA VAL A 57 -10.11 23.05 -4.73
C VAL A 57 -9.71 24.14 -5.75
N GLY A 58 -9.40 23.76 -6.99
CA GLY A 58 -9.05 24.69 -8.05
C GLY A 58 -10.21 25.61 -8.45
N GLY A 59 -11.45 25.09 -8.43
CA GLY A 59 -12.65 25.89 -8.66
C GLY A 59 -12.88 26.93 -7.57
N MET A 60 -12.67 26.58 -6.30
CA MET A 60 -12.78 27.53 -5.19
C MET A 60 -11.69 28.62 -5.26
N ALA A 61 -10.43 28.25 -5.44
CA ALA A 61 -9.31 29.19 -5.56
C ALA A 61 -9.43 30.10 -6.81
N GLY A 62 -9.91 29.55 -7.92
CA GLY A 62 -10.12 30.31 -9.16
C GLY A 62 -11.27 31.34 -9.08
N ALA A 63 -12.31 31.02 -8.29
CA ALA A 63 -13.41 31.92 -8.04
C ALA A 63 -12.98 33.16 -7.23
N GLU A 64 -12.13 33.00 -6.23
CA GLU A 64 -11.61 34.09 -5.39
C GLU A 64 -10.57 34.96 -6.14
N ALA A 65 -9.76 34.34 -7.02
CA ALA A 65 -8.67 35.03 -7.72
C ALA A 65 -9.12 35.73 -9.04
N GLY A 66 -10.38 35.62 -9.43
CA GLY A 66 -10.85 36.11 -10.73
C GLY A 66 -10.21 35.42 -11.94
N MET A 67 -9.47 34.35 -11.72
CA MET A 67 -8.69 33.63 -12.73
C MET A 67 -9.47 32.48 -13.39
N GLY A 68 -10.77 32.38 -13.14
CA GLY A 68 -11.63 31.33 -13.69
C GLY A 68 -11.65 31.26 -15.24
N ALA A 69 -11.24 32.34 -15.92
CA ALA A 69 -11.15 32.39 -17.37
C ALA A 69 -9.83 31.84 -17.95
N LEU A 70 -8.79 31.65 -17.13
CA LEU A 70 -7.46 31.23 -17.61
C LEU A 70 -7.18 29.74 -17.44
N GLY A 71 -8.21 28.91 -17.20
CA GLY A 71 -8.06 27.43 -17.26
C GLY A 71 -7.37 26.77 -16.10
N VAL A 72 -6.96 27.49 -15.05
CA VAL A 72 -6.34 26.91 -13.86
C VAL A 72 -7.41 26.47 -12.82
N GLY A 73 -8.62 27.00 -12.95
CA GLY A 73 -9.74 26.73 -12.02
C GLY A 73 -10.61 25.52 -12.33
N GLY A 74 -10.39 24.84 -13.45
CA GLY A 74 -11.15 23.65 -13.80
C GLY A 74 -10.29 22.70 -14.61
N LEU A 75 -9.93 21.56 -14.01
CA LEU A 75 -9.45 20.45 -14.83
C LEU A 75 -10.56 20.12 -15.83
N THR A 76 -10.31 20.41 -17.11
CA THR A 76 -11.19 19.96 -18.19
C THR A 76 -11.31 18.44 -18.11
N ALA A 77 -12.37 17.85 -18.69
CA ALA A 77 -12.51 16.39 -18.75
C ALA A 77 -11.25 15.71 -19.30
N LEU A 78 -10.57 16.33 -20.27
CA LEU A 78 -9.29 15.86 -20.82
C LEU A 78 -8.16 15.91 -19.79
N GLY A 79 -8.11 16.96 -18.96
CA GLY A 79 -7.12 17.06 -17.86
C GLY A 79 -7.32 15.99 -16.79
N ILE A 80 -8.57 15.69 -16.44
CA ILE A 80 -8.90 14.61 -15.51
C ILE A 80 -8.47 13.24 -16.08
N ILE A 81 -8.78 12.97 -17.35
CA ILE A 81 -8.38 11.72 -18.01
C ILE A 81 -6.85 11.59 -18.04
N GLY A 82 -6.14 12.65 -18.43
CA GLY A 82 -4.68 12.66 -18.45
C GLY A 82 -4.08 12.40 -17.05
N MET A 83 -4.66 12.99 -16.01
CA MET A 83 -4.26 12.78 -14.64
C MET A 83 -4.52 11.34 -14.18
N VAL A 84 -5.68 10.76 -14.49
CA VAL A 84 -5.98 9.36 -14.18
C VAL A 84 -4.94 8.42 -14.82
N ILE A 85 -4.65 8.63 -16.10
CA ILE A 85 -3.63 7.82 -16.80
C ILE A 85 -2.26 7.96 -16.14
N ALA A 86 -1.84 9.19 -15.82
CA ALA A 86 -0.56 9.43 -15.15
C ALA A 86 -0.49 8.75 -13.77
N VAL A 87 -1.56 8.85 -12.98
CA VAL A 87 -1.67 8.20 -11.66
C VAL A 87 -1.62 6.68 -11.79
N VAL A 88 -2.32 6.09 -12.76
CA VAL A 88 -2.29 4.64 -13.01
C VAL A 88 -0.88 4.18 -13.36
N ILE A 89 -0.22 4.86 -14.30
CA ILE A 89 1.16 4.53 -14.69
C ILE A 89 2.11 4.64 -13.49
N PHE A 90 2.01 5.73 -12.74
CA PHE A 90 2.81 5.95 -11.54
C PHE A 90 2.60 4.83 -10.51
N ILE A 91 1.34 4.50 -10.20
CA ILE A 91 1.00 3.47 -9.21
C ILE A 91 1.49 2.08 -9.66
N ILE A 92 1.40 1.74 -10.95
CA ILE A 92 1.91 0.47 -11.45
C ILE A 92 3.43 0.40 -11.29
N ILE A 93 4.15 1.41 -11.78
CA ILE A 93 5.62 1.41 -11.76
C ILE A 93 6.13 1.39 -10.32
N PHE A 94 5.71 2.37 -9.52
CA PHE A 94 6.19 2.50 -8.14
C PHE A 94 5.60 1.43 -7.21
N GLY A 95 4.37 0.97 -7.45
CA GLY A 95 3.75 -0.12 -6.69
C GLY A 95 4.49 -1.44 -6.86
N VAL A 96 4.89 -1.78 -8.08
CA VAL A 96 5.70 -2.99 -8.33
C VAL A 96 7.09 -2.86 -7.70
N ILE A 97 7.75 -1.72 -7.86
CA ILE A 97 9.05 -1.47 -7.23
C ILE A 97 8.93 -1.56 -5.69
N ALA A 98 7.94 -0.89 -5.11
CA ALA A 98 7.69 -0.91 -3.68
C ALA A 98 7.38 -2.32 -3.16
N LEU A 99 6.61 -3.12 -3.90
CA LEU A 99 6.34 -4.52 -3.57
C LEU A 99 7.62 -5.33 -3.40
N PHE A 100 8.54 -5.23 -4.36
CA PHE A 100 9.80 -5.99 -4.28
C PHE A 100 10.72 -5.46 -3.17
N ILE A 101 10.81 -4.15 -2.99
CA ILE A 101 11.58 -3.57 -1.88
C ILE A 101 11.01 -4.04 -0.54
N ALA A 102 9.69 -3.91 -0.33
CA ALA A 102 9.03 -4.35 0.89
C ALA A 102 9.18 -5.86 1.10
N GLY A 103 8.99 -6.66 0.03
CA GLY A 103 9.17 -8.12 0.08
C GLY A 103 10.59 -8.54 0.45
N ILE A 104 11.62 -7.87 -0.08
CA ILE A 104 13.03 -8.15 0.26
C ILE A 104 13.30 -7.77 1.71
N LEU A 105 12.88 -6.58 2.14
CA LEU A 105 13.06 -6.14 3.53
C LEU A 105 12.34 -7.07 4.51
N LEU A 106 11.08 -7.37 4.27
CA LEU A 106 10.31 -8.29 5.10
C LEU A 106 10.95 -9.69 5.13
N HIS A 107 11.48 -10.15 3.98
CA HIS A 107 12.10 -11.48 3.90
C HIS A 107 13.29 -11.65 4.85
N ILE A 108 14.07 -10.59 5.09
CA ILE A 108 15.17 -10.61 6.08
C ILE A 108 14.62 -10.97 7.47
N PHE A 109 13.52 -10.33 7.87
CA PHE A 109 12.90 -10.59 9.17
C PHE A 109 12.19 -11.95 9.22
N VAL A 110 11.62 -12.40 8.11
CA VAL A 110 11.05 -13.74 7.96
C VAL A 110 12.14 -14.80 8.13
N LEU A 111 13.34 -14.60 7.58
CA LEU A 111 14.49 -15.50 7.79
C LEU A 111 14.93 -15.54 9.26
N ILE A 112 14.98 -14.38 9.93
CA ILE A 112 15.29 -14.27 11.37
C ILE A 112 14.24 -15.03 12.19
N ALA A 113 12.96 -14.92 11.81
CA ALA A 113 11.86 -15.62 12.47
C ALA A 113 11.81 -17.14 12.16
N GLY A 114 12.67 -17.62 11.25
CA GLY A 114 12.80 -19.04 10.91
C GLY A 114 12.04 -19.50 9.68
N GLY A 115 11.46 -18.57 8.89
CA GLY A 115 10.85 -18.88 7.59
C GLY A 115 11.92 -19.26 6.55
N ARG A 116 11.72 -20.34 5.80
CA ARG A 116 12.74 -20.89 4.88
C ARG A 116 12.21 -21.17 3.46
N LYS A 117 11.00 -20.73 3.14
CA LYS A 117 10.36 -21.03 1.84
C LYS A 117 10.81 -20.12 0.69
N GLY A 118 11.76 -19.21 0.93
CA GLY A 118 12.36 -18.34 -0.09
C GLY A 118 11.65 -17.00 -0.29
N LEU A 119 12.35 -16.08 -0.98
CA LEU A 119 11.90 -14.71 -1.22
C LEU A 119 10.58 -14.64 -2.00
N THR A 120 10.42 -15.49 -3.02
CA THR A 120 9.19 -15.53 -3.83
C THR A 120 7.95 -15.80 -2.99
N THR A 121 8.08 -16.63 -1.97
CA THR A 121 6.99 -16.92 -1.01
C THR A 121 6.65 -15.69 -0.18
N THR A 122 7.65 -14.93 0.29
CA THR A 122 7.42 -13.68 1.01
C THR A 122 6.75 -12.64 0.11
N VAL A 123 7.22 -12.47 -1.13
CA VAL A 123 6.60 -11.52 -2.07
C VAL A 123 5.13 -11.87 -2.33
N ARG A 124 4.81 -13.16 -2.52
CA ARG A 124 3.41 -13.61 -2.65
C ARG A 124 2.60 -13.31 -1.40
N ALA A 125 3.17 -13.53 -0.20
CA ALA A 125 2.51 -13.18 1.06
C ALA A 125 2.15 -11.68 1.11
N VAL A 126 3.07 -10.81 0.73
CA VAL A 126 2.83 -9.35 0.64
C VAL A 126 1.73 -9.04 -0.37
N ILE A 127 1.77 -9.65 -1.57
CA ILE A 127 0.74 -9.43 -2.60
C ILE A 127 -0.66 -9.72 -2.06
N TYR A 128 -0.86 -10.91 -1.47
CA TYR A 128 -2.19 -11.32 -1.00
C TYR A 128 -2.66 -10.52 0.21
N SER A 129 -1.73 -10.12 1.10
CA SER A 129 -2.07 -9.29 2.25
C SER A 129 -2.52 -7.88 1.87
N LEU A 130 -2.04 -7.33 0.75
CA LEU A 130 -2.43 -6.01 0.27
C LEU A 130 -3.86 -5.93 -0.27
N THR A 131 -4.57 -7.05 -0.46
CA THR A 131 -5.92 -7.08 -1.03
C THR A 131 -6.89 -6.08 -0.39
N PRO A 132 -7.04 -5.98 0.95
CA PRO A 132 -7.97 -5.00 1.54
C PRO A 132 -7.58 -3.57 1.24
N ASN A 133 -6.28 -3.26 1.30
CA ASN A 133 -5.79 -1.91 1.05
C ASN A 133 -5.95 -1.50 -0.41
N LEU A 134 -5.75 -2.43 -1.35
CA LEU A 134 -5.93 -2.16 -2.78
C LEU A 134 -7.42 -1.98 -3.15
N ILE A 135 -8.34 -2.56 -2.38
CA ILE A 135 -9.79 -2.40 -2.60
C ILE A 135 -10.33 -1.13 -1.94
N PHE A 136 -9.93 -0.85 -0.70
CA PHE A 136 -10.54 0.18 0.14
C PHE A 136 -9.60 1.35 0.46
N GLY A 137 -8.29 1.22 0.23
CA GLY A 137 -7.28 2.19 0.63
C GLY A 137 -7.39 3.55 -0.07
N TRP A 138 -8.08 3.63 -1.21
CA TRP A 138 -8.36 4.89 -1.92
C TRP A 138 -9.46 5.74 -1.24
N ILE A 139 -10.22 5.16 -0.29
CA ILE A 139 -11.28 5.84 0.44
C ILE A 139 -10.70 6.38 1.75
N PRO A 140 -10.68 7.70 1.98
CA PRO A 140 -10.23 8.28 3.25
C PRO A 140 -10.97 7.65 4.44
N LEU A 141 -10.32 7.49 5.57
CA LEU A 141 -10.79 6.81 6.80
C LEU A 141 -10.97 5.30 6.65
N ILE A 142 -11.65 4.80 5.61
CA ILE A 142 -11.80 3.34 5.35
C ILE A 142 -10.44 2.74 5.03
N GLY A 143 -9.57 3.47 4.31
CA GLY A 143 -8.20 3.06 4.03
C GLY A 143 -7.36 2.80 5.28
N ILE A 144 -7.60 3.54 6.37
CA ILE A 144 -6.94 3.28 7.65
C ILE A 144 -7.34 1.91 8.20
N LEU A 145 -8.64 1.58 8.19
CA LEU A 145 -9.14 0.27 8.62
C LEU A 145 -8.64 -0.85 7.71
N ALA A 146 -8.62 -0.60 6.40
CA ALA A 146 -8.05 -1.52 5.41
C ALA A 146 -6.56 -1.78 5.67
N GLY A 147 -5.80 -0.76 6.11
CA GLY A 147 -4.41 -0.90 6.52
C GLY A 147 -4.22 -1.85 7.70
N PHE A 148 -5.04 -1.74 8.74
CA PHE A 148 -5.00 -2.68 9.87
C PHE A 148 -5.36 -4.10 9.44
N TRP A 149 -6.34 -4.25 8.56
CA TRP A 149 -6.69 -5.56 8.01
C TRP A 149 -5.57 -6.14 7.16
N THR A 150 -4.90 -5.31 6.36
CA THR A 150 -3.70 -5.69 5.59
C THR A 150 -2.60 -6.24 6.51
N LEU A 151 -2.31 -5.59 7.64
CA LEU A 151 -1.33 -6.07 8.61
C LEU A 151 -1.73 -7.43 9.21
N ALA A 152 -3.00 -7.62 9.54
CA ALA A 152 -3.50 -8.90 10.04
C ALA A 152 -3.33 -10.00 8.98
N LEU A 153 -3.68 -9.71 7.73
CA LEU A 153 -3.48 -10.63 6.61
C LEU A 153 -2.01 -10.93 6.34
N GLU A 154 -1.12 -9.96 6.51
CA GLU A 154 0.32 -10.16 6.30
C GLU A 154 0.90 -11.15 7.31
N ILE A 155 0.48 -11.07 8.59
CA ILE A 155 0.84 -12.05 9.61
C ILE A 155 0.32 -13.44 9.22
N LEU A 156 -0.95 -13.55 8.80
CA LEU A 156 -1.55 -14.81 8.38
C LEU A 156 -0.83 -15.37 7.14
N ALA A 157 -0.55 -14.53 6.15
CA ALA A 157 0.12 -14.94 4.92
C ALA A 157 1.56 -15.43 5.19
N ILE A 158 2.32 -14.72 6.02
CA ILE A 158 3.66 -15.17 6.42
C ILE A 158 3.58 -16.47 7.21
N ARG A 159 2.63 -16.60 8.14
CA ARG A 159 2.41 -17.83 8.90
C ARG A 159 2.14 -19.02 7.99
N GLU A 160 1.15 -18.92 7.12
CA GLU A 160 0.68 -20.04 6.30
C GLU A 160 1.67 -20.39 5.19
N LEU A 161 2.18 -19.39 4.48
CA LEU A 161 3.05 -19.63 3.33
C LEU A 161 4.47 -20.04 3.73
N HIS A 162 4.99 -19.56 4.86
CA HIS A 162 6.29 -19.98 5.40
C HIS A 162 6.21 -21.14 6.40
N GLU A 163 5.01 -21.57 6.79
CA GLU A 163 4.79 -22.68 7.76
C GLU A 163 5.47 -22.41 9.10
N ILE A 164 5.38 -21.20 9.61
CA ILE A 164 5.91 -20.78 10.90
C ILE A 164 4.77 -20.48 11.88
N SER A 165 5.09 -20.42 13.19
CA SER A 165 4.08 -20.09 14.20
C SER A 165 3.59 -18.64 14.07
N THR A 166 2.37 -18.38 14.55
CA THR A 166 1.77 -17.02 14.54
C THR A 166 2.67 -16.01 15.25
N THR A 167 3.29 -16.39 16.39
CA THR A 167 4.20 -15.50 17.12
C THR A 167 5.43 -15.13 16.28
N ARG A 168 6.01 -16.07 15.55
CA ARG A 168 7.14 -15.81 14.67
C ARG A 168 6.76 -14.94 13.48
N ALA A 169 5.59 -15.17 12.87
CA ALA A 169 5.06 -14.34 11.82
C ALA A 169 4.78 -12.91 12.31
N PHE A 170 4.18 -12.77 13.49
CA PHE A 170 3.96 -11.47 14.13
C PHE A 170 5.27 -10.71 14.34
N VAL A 171 6.30 -11.36 14.89
CA VAL A 171 7.61 -10.73 15.07
C VAL A 171 8.22 -10.33 13.74
N ALA A 172 8.14 -11.17 12.70
CA ALA A 172 8.67 -10.84 11.38
C ALA A 172 8.01 -9.59 10.77
N VAL A 173 6.70 -9.42 10.94
CA VAL A 173 5.96 -8.28 10.38
C VAL A 173 6.16 -7.00 11.21
N PHE A 174 6.14 -7.09 12.54
CA PHE A 174 6.20 -5.91 13.40
C PHE A 174 7.63 -5.43 13.72
N LEU A 175 8.62 -6.31 13.75
CA LEU A 175 10.00 -5.94 14.09
C LEU A 175 10.58 -4.85 13.18
N PRO A 176 10.42 -4.90 11.83
CA PRO A 176 10.86 -3.81 10.96
C PRO A 176 10.18 -2.48 11.29
N ALA A 177 8.88 -2.49 11.57
CA ALA A 177 8.14 -1.27 11.93
C ALA A 177 8.62 -0.67 13.26
N ILE A 178 8.90 -1.50 14.25
CA ILE A 178 9.45 -1.07 15.55
C ILE A 178 10.84 -0.46 15.35
N ILE A 179 11.71 -1.11 14.58
CA ILE A 179 13.06 -0.60 14.30
C ILE A 179 12.97 0.77 13.61
N LEU A 180 12.12 0.90 12.59
CA LEU A 180 11.94 2.15 11.87
C LEU A 180 11.37 3.25 12.79
N ALA A 181 10.42 2.93 13.66
CA ALA A 181 9.87 3.88 14.62
C ALA A 181 10.93 4.38 15.61
N VAL A 182 11.77 3.49 16.13
CA VAL A 182 12.87 3.83 17.04
C VAL A 182 13.90 4.71 16.32
N LEU A 183 14.32 4.34 15.12
CA LEU A 183 15.28 5.13 14.33
C LEU A 183 14.69 6.52 14.01
N SER A 184 13.44 6.60 13.60
CA SER A 184 12.75 7.87 13.30
C SER A 184 12.68 8.77 14.53
N PHE A 185 12.42 8.20 15.71
CA PHE A 185 12.42 8.93 16.97
C PHE A 185 13.78 9.57 17.26
N PHE A 186 14.89 8.82 17.11
CA PHE A 186 16.23 9.34 17.33
C PHE A 186 16.63 10.41 16.30
N VAL A 187 16.27 10.22 15.03
CA VAL A 187 16.52 11.22 13.98
C VAL A 187 15.76 12.50 14.28
N LEU A 188 14.47 12.41 14.63
CA LEU A 188 13.65 13.58 14.98
C LEU A 188 14.20 14.30 16.22
N ALA A 189 14.55 13.55 17.25
CA ALA A 189 15.17 14.12 18.46
C ALA A 189 16.47 14.85 18.16
N ALA A 190 17.35 14.29 17.30
CA ALA A 190 18.56 14.92 16.87
C ALA A 190 18.30 16.20 16.06
N MET A 191 17.32 16.20 15.17
CA MET A 191 16.92 17.39 14.40
C MET A 191 16.41 18.50 15.31
N VAL A 192 15.58 18.18 16.31
CA VAL A 192 15.08 19.15 17.29
C VAL A 192 16.23 19.72 18.13
N ALA A 193 17.15 18.88 18.58
CA ALA A 193 18.31 19.31 19.36
C ALA A 193 19.30 20.19 18.53
N ALA A 194 19.35 20.00 17.22
CA ALA A 194 20.21 20.78 16.31
C ALA A 194 19.57 22.12 15.89
N THR A 195 18.28 22.38 16.17
CA THR A 195 17.66 23.68 15.89
C THR A 195 18.20 24.73 16.86
N PRO A 196 18.83 25.83 16.35
CA PRO A 196 19.31 26.90 17.23
C PRO A 196 18.15 27.52 18.00
N ALA A 197 18.33 27.73 19.32
CA ALA A 197 17.37 28.52 20.07
C ALA A 197 17.28 29.91 19.42
N THR A 198 16.09 30.30 18.97
CA THR A 198 15.89 31.69 18.47
C THR A 198 16.19 32.67 19.60
N PRO A 199 17.15 33.62 19.42
CA PRO A 199 17.41 34.60 20.45
C PRO A 199 16.11 35.43 20.64
N TYR A 200 15.57 35.43 21.87
CA TYR A 200 14.52 36.37 22.22
C TYR A 200 15.15 37.77 22.27
N TYR A 201 14.91 38.58 21.26
CA TYR A 201 15.18 40.03 21.34
C TYR A 201 14.06 40.67 22.18
N TYR A 202 14.43 41.12 23.38
CA TYR A 202 13.56 42.00 24.20
C TYR A 202 13.71 43.43 23.73
#